data_3f3c367adc1df08b2d63adc40b933b2d
#
_entry.id   3f3c367adc1df08b2d63adc40b933b2d
#
_cell.length_a   1.000
_cell.length_b   1.000
_cell.length_c   1.000
_cell.angle_alpha   90.00
_cell.angle_beta   90.00
_cell.angle_gamma   90.00
#
_symmetry.space_group_name_H-M   'P 1'
#
loop_
_entity.id
_entity.type
_entity.pdbx_description
1 polymer ?
#
loop_
_entity_poly.entity_id
_entity_poly.type
_entity_poly.pdbx_seq_one_letter_code
_entity_poly.pdbx_strand_id
1 'polypeptide(L)'
;RWQEPALAPDFTFAQGHSARPVKAILPGPYTLAALCLDKHYGSRRKLAMALAAQLRHEVDALVQAGCQHIQVNDPVIVFHRDDIDIFVAANRLLLDNVSAETGVYTWFGGAGRILPRLLDLPVDVIGLDFVWGPDNWAAIKSARFDKKLGFGIDDARNTRLETPDQVSESVRRISEIVPPERLYVNPSCGLEYVPREVAFEKLRNMVEGARRGEGVPA
;
A
#
# COMPACT_ATOMS: atom_id res chain seq x y z
N ARG A 1 -18.19 -14.13 -8.92
CA ARG A 1 -18.83 -14.22 -7.59
C ARG A 1 -17.87 -14.92 -6.64
N TRP A 2 -17.61 -14.31 -5.46
CA TRP A 2 -16.82 -14.94 -4.41
C TRP A 2 -17.43 -16.30 -4.01
N GLN A 3 -16.59 -17.30 -3.74
CA GLN A 3 -17.04 -18.66 -3.38
C GLN A 3 -16.48 -19.06 -2.01
N GLU A 4 -15.17 -18.93 -1.82
CA GLU A 4 -14.46 -19.30 -0.61
C GLU A 4 -13.25 -18.38 -0.38
N PRO A 5 -12.72 -18.27 0.86
CA PRO A 5 -11.54 -17.48 1.16
C PRO A 5 -10.32 -17.99 0.38
N ALA A 6 -9.69 -17.11 -0.40
CA ALA A 6 -8.46 -17.42 -1.12
C ALA A 6 -7.22 -17.04 -0.32
N LEU A 7 -7.25 -15.89 0.37
CA LEU A 7 -6.07 -15.34 1.06
C LEU A 7 -5.97 -15.75 2.53
N ALA A 8 -7.07 -16.05 3.20
CA ALA A 8 -7.05 -16.39 4.63
C ALA A 8 -6.24 -17.68 4.94
N PRO A 9 -6.28 -18.75 4.12
CA PRO A 9 -5.39 -19.91 4.31
C PRO A 9 -3.90 -19.56 4.19
N ASP A 10 -3.52 -18.77 3.18
CA ASP A 10 -2.14 -18.32 2.96
C ASP A 10 -1.65 -17.43 4.10
N PHE A 11 -2.51 -16.51 4.57
CA PHE A 11 -2.22 -15.69 5.74
C PHE A 11 -1.98 -16.55 6.99
N THR A 12 -2.85 -17.52 7.26
CA THR A 12 -2.75 -18.40 8.43
C THR A 12 -1.45 -19.21 8.38
N PHE A 13 -1.10 -19.73 7.21
CA PHE A 13 0.18 -20.42 7.01
C PHE A 13 1.36 -19.49 7.28
N ALA A 14 1.39 -18.32 6.65
CA ALA A 14 2.49 -17.36 6.80
C ALA A 14 2.64 -16.86 8.25
N GLN A 15 1.53 -16.58 8.94
CA GLN A 15 1.55 -16.13 10.34
C GLN A 15 2.05 -17.24 11.26
N GLY A 16 1.71 -18.51 11.00
CA GLY A 16 2.21 -19.67 11.74
C GLY A 16 3.72 -19.90 11.60
N HIS A 17 4.36 -19.33 10.58
CA HIS A 17 5.80 -19.43 10.31
C HIS A 17 6.57 -18.12 10.56
N SER A 18 5.92 -17.10 11.11
CA SER A 18 6.54 -15.80 11.38
C SER A 18 6.42 -15.41 12.85
N ALA A 19 7.54 -15.00 13.45
CA ALA A 19 7.55 -14.38 14.78
C ALA A 19 7.08 -12.92 14.78
N ARG A 20 6.84 -12.35 13.59
CA ARG A 20 6.38 -10.97 13.39
C ARG A 20 4.96 -10.99 12.84
N PRO A 21 4.16 -9.93 13.05
CA PRO A 21 2.87 -9.80 12.41
C PRO A 21 3.00 -9.87 10.89
N VAL A 22 2.12 -10.65 10.25
CA VAL A 22 2.04 -10.76 8.80
C VAL A 22 0.95 -9.81 8.30
N LYS A 23 1.27 -9.04 7.28
CA LYS A 23 0.33 -8.16 6.60
C LYS A 23 -0.21 -8.86 5.35
N ALA A 24 -1.54 -9.00 5.27
CA ALA A 24 -2.19 -9.49 4.07
C ALA A 24 -2.33 -8.40 3.01
N ILE A 25 -2.17 -8.77 1.74
CA ILE A 25 -2.21 -7.83 0.61
C ILE A 25 -3.29 -8.28 -0.37
N LEU A 26 -4.18 -7.34 -0.75
CA LEU A 26 -5.22 -7.55 -1.77
C LEU A 26 -5.03 -6.58 -2.93
N PRO A 27 -5.42 -6.97 -4.16
CA PRO A 27 -5.56 -6.02 -5.25
C PRO A 27 -6.73 -5.07 -4.98
N GLY A 28 -6.58 -3.80 -5.38
CA GLY A 28 -7.63 -2.80 -5.23
C GLY A 28 -8.75 -2.93 -6.26
N PRO A 29 -9.99 -2.63 -5.86
CA PRO A 29 -11.14 -2.80 -6.73
C PRO A 29 -11.12 -1.88 -7.95
N TYR A 30 -10.55 -0.68 -7.82
CA TYR A 30 -10.42 0.25 -8.93
C TYR A 30 -9.39 -0.24 -9.96
N THR A 31 -8.22 -0.67 -9.49
CA THR A 31 -7.17 -1.24 -10.36
C THR A 31 -7.69 -2.45 -11.13
N LEU A 32 -8.37 -3.37 -10.47
CA LEU A 32 -8.98 -4.51 -11.13
C LEU A 32 -9.99 -4.06 -12.19
N ALA A 33 -10.88 -3.12 -11.87
CA ALA A 33 -11.88 -2.62 -12.81
C ALA A 33 -11.26 -1.89 -14.01
N ALA A 34 -10.13 -1.20 -13.79
CA ALA A 34 -9.45 -0.48 -14.86
C ALA A 34 -8.65 -1.38 -15.81
N LEU A 35 -8.17 -2.53 -15.30
CA LEU A 35 -7.36 -3.48 -16.08
C LEU A 35 -8.20 -4.60 -16.71
N CYS A 36 -9.44 -4.83 -16.25
CA CYS A 36 -10.31 -5.84 -16.79
C CYS A 36 -11.09 -5.36 -18.03
N LEU A 37 -11.29 -6.26 -18.99
CA LEU A 37 -12.22 -6.02 -20.09
C LEU A 37 -13.67 -6.22 -19.59
N ASP A 38 -14.38 -5.11 -19.40
CA ASP A 38 -15.79 -5.15 -18.99
C ASP A 38 -16.70 -5.48 -20.16
N LYS A 39 -17.30 -6.66 -20.13
CA LYS A 39 -18.31 -7.13 -21.12
C LYS A 39 -19.73 -7.20 -20.53
N HIS A 40 -19.91 -6.79 -19.27
CA HIS A 40 -21.18 -7.01 -18.57
C HIS A 40 -21.76 -5.72 -17.99
N TYR A 41 -20.96 -4.94 -17.26
CA TYR A 41 -21.47 -3.77 -16.53
C TYR A 41 -21.58 -2.52 -17.40
N GLY A 42 -20.78 -2.40 -18.46
CA GLY A 42 -20.71 -1.24 -19.37
C GLY A 42 -20.34 0.05 -18.64
N SER A 43 -19.69 -0.06 -17.45
CA SER A 43 -19.35 1.09 -16.62
C SER A 43 -18.26 0.70 -15.62
N ARG A 44 -17.11 1.41 -15.67
CA ARG A 44 -16.01 1.22 -14.71
C ARG A 44 -16.49 1.35 -13.26
N ARG A 45 -17.37 2.33 -12.99
CA ARG A 45 -17.95 2.50 -11.65
C ARG A 45 -18.73 1.28 -11.19
N LYS A 46 -19.63 0.75 -12.02
CA LYS A 46 -20.41 -0.45 -11.67
C LYS A 46 -19.51 -1.66 -11.44
N LEU A 47 -18.52 -1.85 -12.30
CA LEU A 47 -17.55 -2.94 -12.17
C LEU A 47 -16.71 -2.79 -10.89
N ALA A 48 -16.16 -1.61 -10.60
CA ALA A 48 -15.37 -1.36 -9.40
C ALA A 48 -16.17 -1.61 -8.12
N MET A 49 -17.43 -1.17 -8.07
CA MET A 49 -18.32 -1.42 -6.92
C MET A 49 -18.66 -2.90 -6.76
N ALA A 50 -18.90 -3.62 -7.86
CA ALA A 50 -19.14 -5.06 -7.82
C ALA A 50 -17.91 -5.84 -7.35
N LEU A 51 -16.71 -5.44 -7.77
CA LEU A 51 -15.44 -6.03 -7.32
C LEU A 51 -15.18 -5.71 -5.84
N ALA A 52 -15.41 -4.48 -5.40
CA ALA A 52 -15.28 -4.10 -4.00
C ALA A 52 -16.18 -4.95 -3.09
N ALA A 53 -17.43 -5.18 -3.49
CA ALA A 53 -18.35 -6.03 -2.74
C ALA A 53 -17.89 -7.50 -2.65
N GLN A 54 -17.24 -8.03 -3.68
CA GLN A 54 -16.68 -9.38 -3.64
C GLN A 54 -15.39 -9.46 -2.82
N LEU A 55 -14.49 -8.49 -2.98
CA LEU A 55 -13.25 -8.40 -2.20
C LEU A 55 -13.51 -8.18 -0.71
N ARG A 56 -14.63 -7.56 -0.35
CA ARG A 56 -15.02 -7.39 1.05
C ARG A 56 -15.14 -8.74 1.77
N HIS A 57 -15.60 -9.79 1.12
CA HIS A 57 -15.65 -11.12 1.71
C HIS A 57 -14.24 -11.67 2.03
N GLU A 58 -13.23 -11.35 1.20
CA GLU A 58 -11.83 -11.70 1.52
C GLU A 58 -11.31 -10.91 2.73
N VAL A 59 -11.63 -9.61 2.81
CA VAL A 59 -11.26 -8.78 3.98
C VAL A 59 -11.89 -9.34 5.24
N ASP A 60 -13.18 -9.67 5.22
CA ASP A 60 -13.88 -10.22 6.37
C ASP A 60 -13.31 -11.59 6.78
N ALA A 61 -12.96 -12.45 5.81
CA ALA A 61 -12.32 -13.74 6.06
C ALA A 61 -10.92 -13.60 6.68
N LEU A 62 -10.13 -12.62 6.22
CA LEU A 62 -8.82 -12.31 6.80
C LEU A 62 -8.93 -11.82 8.25
N VAL A 63 -9.90 -10.95 8.54
CA VAL A 63 -10.18 -10.49 9.91
C VAL A 63 -10.59 -11.66 10.80
N GLN A 64 -11.47 -12.55 10.32
CA GLN A 64 -11.87 -13.77 11.05
C GLN A 64 -10.69 -14.73 11.30
N ALA A 65 -9.71 -14.77 10.38
CA ALA A 65 -8.47 -15.52 10.54
C ALA A 65 -7.46 -14.85 11.50
N GLY A 66 -7.77 -13.67 12.06
CA GLY A 66 -6.93 -12.94 12.99
C GLY A 66 -5.91 -12.00 12.34
N CYS A 67 -6.07 -11.67 11.07
CA CYS A 67 -5.21 -10.71 10.38
C CYS A 67 -5.41 -9.31 10.96
N GLN A 68 -4.33 -8.71 11.45
CA GLN A 68 -4.36 -7.38 12.06
C GLN A 68 -3.94 -6.26 11.11
N HIS A 69 -3.34 -6.58 9.96
CA HIS A 69 -2.85 -5.60 8.99
C HIS A 69 -3.26 -6.01 7.58
N ILE A 70 -4.06 -5.18 6.93
CA ILE A 70 -4.59 -5.42 5.58
C ILE A 70 -4.20 -4.26 4.66
N GLN A 71 -3.50 -4.57 3.58
CA GLN A 71 -3.08 -3.62 2.56
C GLN A 71 -3.84 -3.84 1.27
N VAL A 72 -4.41 -2.79 0.72
CA VAL A 72 -5.03 -2.77 -0.61
C VAL A 72 -4.12 -2.07 -1.60
N ASN A 73 -3.69 -2.80 -2.62
CA ASN A 73 -2.85 -2.28 -3.69
C ASN A 73 -3.72 -1.75 -4.83
N ASP A 74 -3.86 -0.42 -4.93
CA ASP A 74 -4.76 0.20 -5.91
C ASP A 74 -4.07 1.31 -6.73
N PRO A 75 -2.94 0.99 -7.44
CA PRO A 75 -2.06 1.98 -8.04
C PRO A 75 -2.60 2.67 -9.28
N VAL A 76 -3.52 2.07 -10.04
CA VAL A 76 -3.91 2.58 -11.36
C VAL A 76 -4.58 3.95 -11.29
N ILE A 77 -5.06 4.36 -10.12
CA ILE A 77 -5.67 5.68 -9.91
C ILE A 77 -4.70 6.84 -10.22
N VAL A 78 -3.39 6.67 -10.05
CA VAL A 78 -2.41 7.72 -10.36
C VAL A 78 -2.37 8.10 -11.84
N PHE A 79 -2.84 7.19 -12.72
CA PHE A 79 -2.95 7.39 -14.16
C PHE A 79 -4.35 7.87 -14.61
N HIS A 80 -5.38 7.68 -13.78
CA HIS A 80 -6.78 7.99 -14.07
C HIS A 80 -7.38 8.88 -12.99
N ARG A 81 -6.74 10.01 -12.69
CA ARG A 81 -7.05 10.88 -11.53
C ARG A 81 -8.48 11.44 -11.56
N ASP A 82 -9.09 11.56 -12.73
CA ASP A 82 -10.47 12.01 -12.88
C ASP A 82 -11.49 10.99 -12.32
N ASP A 83 -11.11 9.74 -12.19
CA ASP A 83 -11.93 8.67 -11.60
C ASP A 83 -11.84 8.61 -10.07
N ILE A 84 -11.26 9.60 -9.40
CA ILE A 84 -11.02 9.59 -7.95
C ILE A 84 -12.29 9.32 -7.13
N ASP A 85 -13.45 9.77 -7.60
CA ASP A 85 -14.73 9.50 -6.91
C ASP A 85 -15.18 8.04 -7.03
N ILE A 86 -14.81 7.36 -8.12
CA ILE A 86 -15.03 5.91 -8.28
C ILE A 86 -14.11 5.15 -7.32
N PHE A 87 -12.84 5.52 -7.30
CA PHE A 87 -11.82 4.95 -6.44
C PHE A 87 -12.20 5.07 -4.96
N VAL A 88 -12.57 6.27 -4.50
CA VAL A 88 -12.96 6.52 -3.11
C VAL A 88 -14.20 5.72 -2.74
N ALA A 89 -15.22 5.70 -3.60
CA ALA A 89 -16.45 4.95 -3.33
C ALA A 89 -16.20 3.44 -3.22
N ALA A 90 -15.38 2.88 -4.10
CA ALA A 90 -15.06 1.45 -4.10
C ALA A 90 -14.20 1.05 -2.89
N ASN A 91 -13.18 1.85 -2.53
CA ASN A 91 -12.36 1.57 -1.36
C ASN A 91 -13.13 1.80 -0.03
N ARG A 92 -14.08 2.73 0.03
CA ARG A 92 -15.00 2.86 1.17
C ARG A 92 -15.85 1.60 1.34
N LEU A 93 -16.47 1.11 0.27
CA LEU A 93 -17.26 -0.13 0.33
C LEU A 93 -16.41 -1.33 0.80
N LEU A 94 -15.14 -1.37 0.38
CA LEU A 94 -14.21 -2.44 0.74
C LEU A 94 -13.76 -2.38 2.20
N LEU A 95 -13.45 -1.19 2.73
CA LEU A 95 -12.66 -1.02 3.97
C LEU A 95 -13.41 -0.32 5.11
N ASP A 96 -14.63 0.17 4.89
CA ASP A 96 -15.38 0.82 5.97
C ASP A 96 -15.70 -0.18 7.10
N ASN A 97 -15.50 0.26 8.36
CA ASN A 97 -15.75 -0.55 9.56
C ASN A 97 -15.01 -1.90 9.60
N VAL A 98 -13.80 -1.98 9.05
CA VAL A 98 -12.92 -3.16 9.18
C VAL A 98 -12.18 -3.09 10.52
N SER A 99 -12.23 -4.16 11.32
CA SER A 99 -11.59 -4.24 12.64
C SER A 99 -10.12 -4.67 12.58
N ALA A 100 -9.38 -4.21 11.58
CA ALA A 100 -7.94 -4.40 11.43
C ALA A 100 -7.32 -3.05 10.98
N GLU A 101 -6.03 -2.87 11.17
CA GLU A 101 -5.33 -1.75 10.56
C GLU A 101 -5.35 -1.90 9.04
N THR A 102 -5.94 -0.94 8.34
CA THR A 102 -6.10 -0.98 6.91
C THR A 102 -5.28 0.10 6.21
N GLY A 103 -4.78 -0.21 5.00
CA GLY A 103 -4.05 0.74 4.19
C GLY A 103 -4.38 0.63 2.72
N VAL A 104 -4.38 1.78 2.02
CA VAL A 104 -4.46 1.85 0.56
C VAL A 104 -3.14 2.37 0.02
N TYR A 105 -2.56 1.62 -0.90
CA TYR A 105 -1.24 1.90 -1.45
C TYR A 105 -1.32 2.19 -2.94
N THR A 106 -0.64 3.27 -3.34
CA THR A 106 -0.49 3.69 -4.74
C THR A 106 0.99 3.77 -5.10
N TRP A 107 1.32 3.46 -6.36
CA TRP A 107 2.69 3.53 -6.88
C TRP A 107 2.74 3.80 -8.39
N PHE A 108 3.94 3.83 -8.96
CA PHE A 108 4.27 4.14 -10.36
C PHE A 108 4.05 5.60 -10.73
N GLY A 109 3.85 6.51 -9.78
CA GLY A 109 3.70 7.93 -10.04
C GLY A 109 3.26 8.73 -8.83
N GLY A 110 3.19 10.04 -9.03
CA GLY A 110 2.78 10.97 -8.00
C GLY A 110 1.27 10.97 -7.76
N ALA A 111 0.91 10.90 -6.50
CA ALA A 111 -0.47 10.99 -6.01
C ALA A 111 -0.82 12.40 -5.49
N GLY A 112 0.08 13.39 -5.60
CA GLY A 112 -0.09 14.71 -4.97
C GLY A 112 -1.41 15.40 -5.28
N ARG A 113 -1.90 15.31 -6.52
CA ARG A 113 -3.18 15.92 -6.92
C ARG A 113 -4.39 15.26 -6.29
N ILE A 114 -4.31 13.97 -5.97
CA ILE A 114 -5.42 13.20 -5.40
C ILE A 114 -5.23 12.95 -3.89
N LEU A 115 -4.11 13.38 -3.31
CA LEU A 115 -3.80 13.16 -1.90
C LEU A 115 -4.92 13.63 -0.95
N PRO A 116 -5.54 14.81 -1.11
CA PRO A 116 -6.65 15.21 -0.24
C PRO A 116 -7.79 14.19 -0.23
N ARG A 117 -8.09 13.61 -1.40
CA ARG A 117 -9.15 12.60 -1.52
C ARG A 117 -8.73 11.23 -0.97
N LEU A 118 -7.43 10.89 -1.01
CA LEU A 118 -6.90 9.69 -0.36
C LEU A 118 -7.00 9.81 1.17
N LEU A 119 -6.79 11.00 1.71
CA LEU A 119 -6.92 11.26 3.15
C LEU A 119 -8.36 11.13 3.66
N ASP A 120 -9.36 11.31 2.79
CA ASP A 120 -10.79 11.08 3.11
C ASP A 120 -11.17 9.58 3.24
N LEU A 121 -10.30 8.65 2.87
CA LEU A 121 -10.59 7.22 2.98
C LEU A 121 -10.66 6.77 4.45
N PRO A 122 -11.53 5.81 4.79
CA PRO A 122 -11.64 5.25 6.13
C PRO A 122 -10.54 4.20 6.38
N VAL A 123 -9.28 4.61 6.23
CA VAL A 123 -8.10 3.74 6.40
C VAL A 123 -7.09 4.39 7.32
N ASP A 124 -6.23 3.58 7.94
CA ASP A 124 -5.19 4.03 8.85
C ASP A 124 -3.91 4.46 8.12
N VAL A 125 -3.62 3.81 6.98
CA VAL A 125 -2.37 3.97 6.24
C VAL A 125 -2.64 4.41 4.80
N ILE A 126 -1.90 5.42 4.33
CA ILE A 126 -1.79 5.77 2.91
C ILE A 126 -0.36 5.47 2.45
N GLY A 127 -0.24 4.56 1.47
CA GLY A 127 1.04 4.21 0.85
C GLY A 127 1.31 5.02 -0.42
N LEU A 128 2.48 5.62 -0.49
CA LEU A 128 2.91 6.46 -1.60
C LEU A 128 4.29 6.06 -2.11
N ASP A 129 4.49 6.19 -3.41
CA ASP A 129 5.76 5.94 -4.10
C ASP A 129 6.57 7.24 -4.19
N PHE A 130 7.71 7.30 -3.50
CA PHE A 130 8.60 8.46 -3.52
C PHE A 130 9.74 8.33 -4.52
N VAL A 131 9.83 7.19 -5.20
CA VAL A 131 10.81 6.93 -6.27
C VAL A 131 10.29 7.45 -7.61
N TRP A 132 9.10 6.99 -8.02
CA TRP A 132 8.46 7.37 -9.30
C TRP A 132 7.48 8.54 -9.17
N GLY A 133 7.16 8.93 -7.94
CA GLY A 133 6.33 10.09 -7.61
C GLY A 133 7.07 11.13 -6.77
N PRO A 134 8.12 11.79 -7.29
CA PRO A 134 8.90 12.75 -6.51
C PRO A 134 8.09 13.96 -6.03
N ASP A 135 6.98 14.28 -6.66
CA ASP A 135 6.01 15.30 -6.22
C ASP A 135 5.29 14.92 -4.91
N ASN A 136 5.30 13.66 -4.51
CA ASN A 136 4.76 13.21 -3.22
C ASN A 136 5.47 13.89 -2.02
N TRP A 137 6.75 14.23 -2.14
CA TRP A 137 7.47 14.98 -1.11
C TRP A 137 6.83 16.35 -0.82
N ALA A 138 6.52 17.09 -1.88
CA ALA A 138 5.88 18.39 -1.76
C ALA A 138 4.42 18.25 -1.28
N ALA A 139 3.72 17.25 -1.77
CA ALA A 139 2.33 16.98 -1.43
C ALA A 139 2.17 16.66 0.06
N ILE A 140 2.98 15.76 0.62
CA ILE A 140 2.95 15.41 2.05
C ILE A 140 3.27 16.62 2.92
N LYS A 141 4.27 17.42 2.52
CA LYS A 141 4.68 18.63 3.27
C LYS A 141 3.57 19.68 3.31
N SER A 142 2.79 19.82 2.24
CA SER A 142 1.70 20.81 2.14
C SER A 142 0.36 20.31 2.70
N ALA A 143 0.17 19.00 2.83
CA ALA A 143 -1.03 18.40 3.37
C ALA A 143 -1.02 18.34 4.90
N ARG A 144 -2.19 18.46 5.54
CA ARG A 144 -2.36 18.03 6.92
C ARG A 144 -2.44 16.49 6.95
N PHE A 145 -1.27 15.86 6.92
CA PHE A 145 -1.19 14.41 6.89
C PHE A 145 -1.31 13.82 8.30
N ASP A 146 -2.46 13.26 8.61
CA ASP A 146 -2.83 12.74 9.94
C ASP A 146 -2.88 11.21 10.02
N LYS A 147 -2.64 10.51 8.90
CA LYS A 147 -2.59 9.05 8.81
C LYS A 147 -1.18 8.51 8.99
N LYS A 148 -1.04 7.19 9.07
CA LYS A 148 0.26 6.52 8.90
C LYS A 148 0.67 6.56 7.43
N LEU A 149 1.96 6.65 7.17
CA LEU A 149 2.51 6.70 5.83
C LEU A 149 3.21 5.39 5.47
N GLY A 150 2.76 4.73 4.41
CA GLY A 150 3.55 3.74 3.69
C GLY A 150 4.57 4.45 2.80
N PHE A 151 5.82 4.49 3.25
CA PHE A 151 6.90 5.27 2.64
C PHE A 151 7.69 4.42 1.66
N GLY A 152 7.31 4.43 0.39
CA GLY A 152 7.93 3.66 -0.69
C GLY A 152 9.18 4.33 -1.24
N ILE A 153 10.37 3.90 -0.81
CA ILE A 153 11.66 4.55 -1.12
C ILE A 153 12.71 3.67 -1.76
N ASP A 154 12.55 2.36 -1.73
CA ASP A 154 13.44 1.42 -2.41
C ASP A 154 12.86 1.10 -3.80
N ASP A 155 13.65 1.34 -4.87
CA ASP A 155 13.18 1.14 -6.24
C ASP A 155 13.03 -0.36 -6.58
N ALA A 156 11.81 -0.84 -6.52
CA ALA A 156 11.47 -2.24 -6.82
C ALA A 156 11.50 -2.60 -8.32
N ARG A 157 11.85 -1.66 -9.20
CA ARG A 157 11.81 -1.86 -10.67
C ARG A 157 13.19 -1.99 -11.31
N ASN A 158 14.24 -2.06 -10.51
CA ASN A 158 15.58 -2.30 -10.98
C ASN A 158 16.40 -3.09 -9.96
N THR A 159 17.57 -3.55 -10.36
CA THR A 159 18.48 -4.37 -9.55
C THR A 159 19.54 -3.57 -8.78
N ARG A 160 19.53 -2.23 -8.89
CA ARG A 160 20.40 -1.38 -8.10
C ARG A 160 20.03 -1.49 -6.62
N LEU A 161 21.03 -1.64 -5.76
CA LEU A 161 20.83 -1.69 -4.33
C LEU A 161 20.96 -0.28 -3.75
N GLU A 162 19.94 0.19 -3.07
CA GLU A 162 20.02 1.35 -2.21
C GLU A 162 20.88 1.00 -0.98
N THR A 163 21.78 1.91 -0.60
CA THR A 163 22.61 1.70 0.60
C THR A 163 21.82 2.01 1.87
N PRO A 164 22.16 1.40 3.03
CA PRO A 164 21.55 1.75 4.31
C PRO A 164 21.64 3.25 4.62
N ASP A 165 22.70 3.94 4.21
CA ASP A 165 22.86 5.39 4.44
C ASP A 165 21.87 6.21 3.60
N GLN A 166 21.61 5.85 2.34
CA GLN A 166 20.60 6.49 1.49
C GLN A 166 19.19 6.32 2.06
N VAL A 167 18.89 5.12 2.55
CA VAL A 167 17.60 4.85 3.22
C VAL A 167 17.48 5.66 4.50
N SER A 168 18.54 5.67 5.33
CA SER A 168 18.57 6.43 6.59
C SER A 168 18.38 7.93 6.39
N GLU A 169 19.00 8.51 5.36
CA GLU A 169 18.81 9.91 5.00
C GLU A 169 17.36 10.20 4.61
N SER A 170 16.76 9.32 3.78
CA SER A 170 15.35 9.45 3.39
C SER A 170 14.40 9.35 4.58
N VAL A 171 14.66 8.43 5.51
CA VAL A 171 13.86 8.28 6.73
C VAL A 171 13.99 9.51 7.63
N ARG A 172 15.19 10.04 7.84
CA ARG A 172 15.36 11.28 8.61
C ARG A 172 14.61 12.46 7.99
N ARG A 173 14.71 12.61 6.66
CA ARG A 173 14.03 13.68 5.93
C ARG A 173 12.51 13.59 6.05
N ILE A 174 11.91 12.39 5.93
CA ILE A 174 10.45 12.26 6.05
C ILE A 174 10.00 12.41 7.50
N SER A 175 10.85 12.07 8.47
CA SER A 175 10.55 12.20 9.91
C SER A 175 10.40 13.65 10.38
N GLU A 176 10.89 14.61 9.61
CA GLU A 176 10.60 16.04 9.82
C GLU A 176 9.14 16.40 9.53
N ILE A 177 8.41 15.56 8.81
CA ILE A 177 7.03 15.79 8.35
C ILE A 177 6.05 14.81 9.00
N VAL A 178 6.39 13.52 9.00
CA VAL A 178 5.58 12.43 9.55
C VAL A 178 6.40 11.75 10.65
N PRO A 179 5.91 11.72 11.90
CA PRO A 179 6.64 11.11 13.01
C PRO A 179 6.98 9.64 12.76
N PRO A 180 8.16 9.15 13.21
CA PRO A 180 8.63 7.79 12.95
C PRO A 180 7.62 6.70 13.34
N GLU A 181 6.89 6.85 14.42
CA GLU A 181 5.87 5.90 14.88
C GLU A 181 4.67 5.78 13.92
N ARG A 182 4.57 6.67 12.94
CA ARG A 182 3.57 6.65 11.88
C ARG A 182 4.14 6.28 10.51
N LEU A 183 5.38 5.76 10.46
CA LEU A 183 6.03 5.39 9.21
C LEU A 183 6.08 3.86 9.04
N TYR A 184 5.72 3.40 7.86
CA TYR A 184 6.04 2.08 7.34
C TYR A 184 7.00 2.24 6.17
N VAL A 185 8.27 1.94 6.37
CA VAL A 185 9.27 1.97 5.28
C VAL A 185 9.10 0.72 4.43
N ASN A 186 8.92 0.89 3.15
CA ASN A 186 8.68 -0.20 2.20
C ASN A 186 9.30 0.08 0.82
N PRO A 187 9.45 -0.95 -0.02
CA PRO A 187 9.78 -0.75 -1.43
C PRO A 187 8.69 0.06 -2.14
N SER A 188 9.04 0.70 -3.25
CA SER A 188 8.11 1.53 -4.04
C SER A 188 6.90 0.74 -4.55
N CYS A 189 7.07 -0.55 -4.81
CA CYS A 189 6.01 -1.52 -5.11
C CYS A 189 6.49 -2.93 -4.72
N GLY A 190 5.81 -4.00 -5.15
CA GLY A 190 6.25 -5.38 -4.91
C GLY A 190 7.59 -5.71 -5.59
N LEU A 191 8.36 -6.60 -4.97
CA LEU A 191 9.70 -7.03 -5.43
C LEU A 191 9.66 -8.31 -6.28
N GLU A 192 8.49 -8.76 -6.69
CA GLU A 192 8.28 -10.03 -7.39
C GLU A 192 8.96 -10.13 -8.76
N TYR A 193 9.36 -9.00 -9.35
CA TYR A 193 10.02 -8.94 -10.66
C TYR A 193 11.55 -8.76 -10.59
N VAL A 194 12.13 -8.68 -9.40
CA VAL A 194 13.59 -8.67 -9.24
C VAL A 194 14.10 -10.03 -8.79
N PRO A 195 15.35 -10.41 -9.11
CA PRO A 195 15.94 -11.67 -8.65
C PRO A 195 15.86 -11.78 -7.12
N ARG A 196 15.62 -12.98 -6.61
CA ARG A 196 15.40 -13.24 -5.19
C ARG A 196 16.53 -12.70 -4.29
N GLU A 197 17.77 -12.90 -4.71
CA GLU A 197 18.96 -12.44 -3.99
C GLU A 197 18.99 -10.91 -3.91
N VAL A 198 18.65 -10.24 -5.01
CA VAL A 198 18.55 -8.77 -5.07
C VAL A 198 17.42 -8.29 -4.17
N ALA A 199 16.25 -8.92 -4.22
CA ALA A 199 15.11 -8.58 -3.36
C ALA A 199 15.49 -8.69 -1.87
N PHE A 200 16.19 -9.78 -1.51
CA PHE A 200 16.66 -9.98 -0.14
C PHE A 200 17.63 -8.90 0.33
N GLU A 201 18.62 -8.55 -0.52
CA GLU A 201 19.60 -7.52 -0.21
C GLU A 201 18.96 -6.12 -0.11
N LYS A 202 18.02 -5.80 -0.99
CA LYS A 202 17.22 -4.57 -0.90
C LYS A 202 16.49 -4.47 0.45
N LEU A 203 15.77 -5.51 0.83
CA LEU A 203 15.04 -5.54 2.10
C LEU A 203 15.98 -5.45 3.31
N ARG A 204 17.13 -6.11 3.26
CA ARG A 204 18.16 -6.04 4.31
C ARG A 204 18.67 -4.62 4.48
N ASN A 205 19.09 -3.98 3.39
CA ASN A 205 19.61 -2.61 3.40
C ASN A 205 18.53 -1.62 3.86
N MET A 206 17.29 -1.83 3.41
CA MET A 206 16.15 -1.00 3.80
C MET A 206 15.87 -1.08 5.31
N VAL A 207 15.85 -2.29 5.89
CA VAL A 207 15.64 -2.48 7.34
C VAL A 207 16.78 -1.88 8.14
N GLU A 208 18.03 -2.09 7.71
CA GLU A 208 19.21 -1.51 8.38
C GLU A 208 19.19 0.02 8.33
N GLY A 209 18.90 0.58 7.17
CA GLY A 209 18.84 2.04 6.98
C GLY A 209 17.67 2.68 7.76
N ALA A 210 16.51 2.03 7.82
CA ALA A 210 15.38 2.51 8.59
C ALA A 210 15.73 2.61 10.09
N ARG A 211 16.33 1.56 10.67
CA ARG A 211 16.79 1.56 12.07
C ARG A 211 17.77 2.70 12.36
N ARG A 212 18.75 2.92 11.47
CA ARG A 212 19.71 4.03 11.61
C ARG A 212 19.03 5.39 11.52
N GLY A 213 18.01 5.52 10.67
CA GLY A 213 17.23 6.75 10.49
C GLY A 213 16.41 7.13 11.72
N GLU A 214 15.89 6.13 12.43
CA GLU A 214 15.18 6.29 13.70
C GLU A 214 16.09 6.50 14.91
N GLY A 215 17.42 6.42 14.74
CA GLY A 215 18.39 6.50 15.84
C GLY A 215 18.46 5.24 16.70
N VAL A 216 17.91 4.11 16.22
CA VAL A 216 18.01 2.80 16.89
C VAL A 216 19.37 2.17 16.54
N PRO A 217 20.18 1.72 17.52
CA PRO A 217 21.42 0.99 17.24
C PRO A 217 21.18 -0.25 16.38
N ALA A 218 22.14 -0.52 15.46
CA ALA A 218 22.08 -1.65 14.53
C ALA A 218 22.16 -3.00 15.26
#